data_570b5744d2adb7c21ce2aa993d44d3fd
#
_entry.id   570b5744d2adb7c21ce2aa993d44d3fd
#
_cell.length_a   1.000
_cell.length_b   1.000
_cell.length_c   1.000
_cell.angle_alpha   90.00
_cell.angle_beta   90.00
_cell.angle_gamma   90.00
#
_symmetry.space_group_name_H-M   'P 1'
#
loop_
_entity.id
_entity.type
_entity.pdbx_description
1 polymer ?
#
loop_
_entity_poly.entity_id
_entity_poly.type
_entity_poly.pdbx_seq_one_letter_code
_entity_poly.pdbx_strand_id
1 'polypeptide(L)'
;MKYGTGRAAIIVLDGLGTGPAPDTAQYGDAGSDTLGNVARAVGGLRLPNLERLGLGKCREGSVLPGLAPGVSPTAAHGVARPASAGKDSTTGHWEICGVLLEKAFQTYPQGFPVPLLDEFAKRTGRGWLGNKAASGTAIIDELGAEHQRTGKWIVYTSADSVFQVAAHEQTVPLRELYEACALAREMLVGEEAVSRVIARPFEGTAGDYRRTAHRKDFSIPPTGTTLLDVMADAGVTRIGIGKVDDLFAGRNISSEHTPTNADAYRRIERALETLERGFVFVNVIEFDHMGAPQ
;
A
#
# COMPACT_ATOMS: atom_id res chain seq x y z
N MET A 1 30.95 -20.44 1.47
CA MET A 1 30.67 -19.40 2.48
C MET A 1 29.71 -19.98 3.49
N LYS A 2 30.03 -19.94 4.80
CA LYS A 2 29.01 -20.28 5.83
C LYS A 2 28.06 -19.10 5.90
N TYR A 3 26.87 -19.25 5.36
CA TYR A 3 25.80 -18.27 5.57
C TYR A 3 25.52 -18.16 7.07
N GLY A 4 25.50 -16.93 7.58
CA GLY A 4 25.28 -16.68 9.00
C GLY A 4 23.95 -17.29 9.48
N THR A 5 24.01 -17.88 10.68
CA THR A 5 22.84 -18.43 11.39
C THR A 5 22.13 -17.28 12.09
N GLY A 6 21.44 -16.39 11.34
CA GLY A 6 20.93 -15.18 11.93
C GLY A 6 19.52 -14.81 11.51
N ARG A 7 19.03 -13.76 12.14
CA ARG A 7 17.78 -13.08 11.81
C ARG A 7 18.07 -11.80 11.03
N ALA A 8 17.21 -11.48 10.08
CA ALA A 8 17.18 -10.18 9.42
C ALA A 8 15.77 -9.62 9.47
N ALA A 9 15.66 -8.31 9.56
CA ALA A 9 14.38 -7.61 9.49
C ALA A 9 14.47 -6.39 8.57
N ILE A 10 13.43 -6.17 7.78
CA ILE A 10 13.16 -4.89 7.10
C ILE A 10 11.90 -4.32 7.71
N ILE A 11 11.97 -3.09 8.22
CA ILE A 11 10.85 -2.36 8.80
C ILE A 11 10.63 -1.11 7.97
N VAL A 12 9.53 -1.10 7.21
CA VAL A 12 9.12 0.05 6.40
C VAL A 12 8.10 0.86 7.18
N LEU A 13 8.40 2.15 7.38
CA LEU A 13 7.45 3.12 7.90
C LEU A 13 6.73 3.72 6.68
N ASP A 14 5.58 3.14 6.34
CA ASP A 14 4.85 3.44 5.09
C ASP A 14 4.36 4.89 5.08
N GLY A 15 4.67 5.64 4.01
CA GLY A 15 4.33 7.06 3.90
C GLY A 15 5.26 8.03 4.64
N LEU A 16 6.28 7.54 5.37
CA LEU A 16 7.22 8.39 6.09
C LEU A 16 8.45 8.74 5.23
N GLY A 17 8.29 9.70 4.31
CA GLY A 17 9.41 10.20 3.50
C GLY A 17 10.35 11.11 4.27
N THR A 18 11.66 11.01 3.97
CA THR A 18 12.74 11.84 4.58
C THR A 18 13.22 12.97 3.66
N GLY A 19 12.39 13.42 2.77
CA GLY A 19 12.63 14.44 1.77
C GLY A 19 12.09 14.03 0.40
N PRO A 20 11.98 14.98 -0.56
CA PRO A 20 11.46 14.70 -1.88
C PRO A 20 12.43 13.81 -2.68
N ALA A 21 11.88 12.84 -3.42
CA ALA A 21 12.63 12.15 -4.46
C ALA A 21 12.85 13.08 -5.65
N PRO A 22 13.87 12.84 -6.51
CA PRO A 22 14.18 13.72 -7.66
C PRO A 22 13.02 13.88 -8.65
N ASP A 23 12.14 12.90 -8.75
CA ASP A 23 11.01 12.83 -9.67
C ASP A 23 9.68 13.28 -9.05
N THR A 24 9.67 13.68 -7.78
CA THR A 24 8.46 14.06 -7.01
C THR A 24 7.58 15.05 -7.76
N ALA A 25 8.18 16.04 -8.45
CA ALA A 25 7.43 17.05 -9.22
C ALA A 25 6.63 16.44 -10.39
N GLN A 26 7.07 15.33 -10.97
CA GLN A 26 6.37 14.63 -12.06
C GLN A 26 5.05 14.02 -11.59
N TYR A 27 4.95 13.72 -10.30
CA TYR A 27 3.76 13.16 -9.65
C TYR A 27 2.88 14.21 -8.96
N GLY A 28 3.19 15.52 -9.14
CA GLY A 28 2.45 16.59 -8.49
C GLY A 28 2.72 16.76 -6.99
N ASP A 29 3.73 16.08 -6.44
CA ASP A 29 4.04 16.02 -5.01
C ASP A 29 5.24 16.93 -4.64
N ALA A 30 5.44 18.01 -5.35
CA ALA A 30 6.49 18.98 -5.06
C ALA A 30 6.38 19.48 -3.60
N GLY A 31 7.50 19.41 -2.86
CA GLY A 31 7.53 19.77 -1.42
C GLY A 31 7.14 18.63 -0.46
N SER A 32 6.88 17.43 -0.93
CA SER A 32 6.65 16.28 -0.08
C SER A 32 7.89 15.98 0.78
N ASP A 33 7.71 15.95 2.08
CA ASP A 33 8.75 15.75 3.08
C ASP A 33 8.05 15.46 4.42
N THR A 34 7.44 14.29 4.54
CA THR A 34 6.60 13.95 5.70
C THR A 34 7.34 14.21 7.01
N LEU A 35 8.55 13.67 7.15
CA LEU A 35 9.32 13.80 8.39
C LEU A 35 9.71 15.25 8.67
N GLY A 36 10.17 15.99 7.66
CA GLY A 36 10.54 17.40 7.82
C GLY A 36 9.34 18.33 8.04
N ASN A 37 8.22 18.06 7.36
CA ASN A 37 6.99 18.84 7.53
C ASN A 37 6.41 18.64 8.95
N VAL A 38 6.35 17.41 9.43
CA VAL A 38 5.93 17.09 10.81
C VAL A 38 6.88 17.75 11.81
N ALA A 39 8.20 17.62 11.65
CA ALA A 39 9.18 18.24 12.54
C ALA A 39 8.98 19.75 12.65
N ARG A 40 8.72 20.44 11.54
CA ARG A 40 8.43 21.88 11.52
C ARG A 40 7.10 22.21 12.21
N ALA A 41 6.06 21.43 11.92
CA ALA A 41 4.71 21.67 12.48
C ALA A 41 4.65 21.53 13.99
N VAL A 42 5.41 20.59 14.57
CA VAL A 42 5.41 20.33 16.02
C VAL A 42 6.55 21.05 16.77
N GLY A 43 7.34 21.88 16.07
CA GLY A 43 8.46 22.63 16.68
C GLY A 43 9.70 21.79 17.01
N GLY A 44 9.82 20.61 16.40
CA GLY A 44 10.95 19.70 16.55
C GLY A 44 10.58 18.30 17.00
N LEU A 45 11.31 17.30 16.50
CA LEU A 45 11.11 15.88 16.85
C LEU A 45 12.10 15.45 17.93
N ARG A 46 11.66 14.60 18.84
CA ARG A 46 12.51 13.94 19.83
C ARG A 46 12.57 12.44 19.55
N LEU A 47 13.59 12.02 18.81
CA LEU A 47 13.77 10.63 18.33
C LEU A 47 15.17 10.10 18.72
N PRO A 48 15.50 9.99 20.03
CA PRO A 48 16.88 9.75 20.47
C PRO A 48 17.48 8.44 19.96
N ASN A 49 16.67 7.39 19.76
CA ASN A 49 17.15 6.13 19.23
C ASN A 49 17.45 6.20 17.73
N LEU A 50 16.53 6.77 16.92
CA LEU A 50 16.76 6.94 15.49
C LEU A 50 17.86 7.96 15.19
N GLU A 51 18.00 9.00 16.02
CA GLU A 51 19.10 9.95 15.97
C GLU A 51 20.43 9.25 16.18
N ARG A 52 20.54 8.40 17.22
CA ARG A 52 21.72 7.57 17.48
C ARG A 52 22.01 6.58 16.36
N LEU A 53 21.01 6.10 15.64
CA LEU A 53 21.17 5.26 14.44
C LEU A 53 21.56 6.05 13.18
N GLY A 54 21.46 7.37 13.18
CA GLY A 54 21.93 8.23 12.10
C GLY A 54 20.82 8.93 11.29
N LEU A 55 19.56 8.93 11.75
CA LEU A 55 18.44 9.55 11.02
C LEU A 55 18.73 11.01 10.65
N GLY A 56 19.33 11.80 11.53
CA GLY A 56 19.70 13.19 11.25
C GLY A 56 20.74 13.38 10.14
N LYS A 57 21.39 12.31 9.69
CA LYS A 57 22.37 12.30 8.60
C LYS A 57 21.77 11.84 7.26
N CYS A 58 20.52 11.40 7.25
CA CYS A 58 19.83 10.91 6.05
C CYS A 58 19.20 12.03 5.19
N ARG A 59 19.58 13.29 5.41
CA ARG A 59 19.04 14.45 4.67
C ARG A 59 20.14 15.27 4.09
N GLU A 60 20.10 15.48 2.78
CA GLU A 60 21.04 16.40 2.11
C GLU A 60 20.64 17.86 2.39
N GLY A 61 21.54 18.64 2.94
CA GLY A 61 21.42 20.11 3.04
C GLY A 61 20.42 20.65 4.07
N SER A 62 19.77 19.81 4.89
CA SER A 62 18.84 20.31 5.93
C SER A 62 18.90 19.50 7.21
N VAL A 63 18.83 20.19 8.34
CA VAL A 63 18.72 19.55 9.66
C VAL A 63 17.24 19.36 10.01
N LEU A 64 16.90 18.17 10.51
CA LEU A 64 15.56 17.93 11.06
C LEU A 64 15.43 18.71 12.38
N PRO A 65 14.45 19.62 12.51
CA PRO A 65 14.21 20.30 13.76
C PRO A 65 14.06 19.35 14.94
N GLY A 66 14.77 19.61 16.03
CA GLY A 66 14.74 18.81 17.25
C GLY A 66 15.78 17.68 17.33
N LEU A 67 16.50 17.37 16.23
CA LEU A 67 17.64 16.43 16.24
C LEU A 67 18.96 17.20 16.36
N ALA A 68 19.89 16.66 17.14
CA ALA A 68 21.20 17.28 17.34
C ALA A 68 22.14 16.97 16.15
N PRO A 69 22.73 17.97 15.49
CA PRO A 69 23.57 17.74 14.31
C PRO A 69 24.90 17.03 14.61
N GLY A 70 25.33 17.02 15.86
CA GLY A 70 26.63 16.50 16.30
C GLY A 70 26.67 15.04 16.75
N VAL A 71 25.56 14.32 16.72
CA VAL A 71 25.51 12.91 17.15
C VAL A 71 26.30 12.03 16.18
N SER A 72 27.26 11.26 16.71
CA SER A 72 27.95 10.23 15.93
C SER A 72 27.09 8.99 15.80
N PRO A 73 26.72 8.54 14.59
CA PRO A 73 25.87 7.38 14.41
C PRO A 73 26.54 6.10 14.90
N THR A 74 25.76 5.22 15.52
CA THR A 74 26.20 3.86 15.95
C THR A 74 25.82 2.78 14.93
N ALA A 75 25.17 3.17 13.82
CA ALA A 75 24.75 2.27 12.74
C ALA A 75 25.12 2.86 11.37
N ALA A 76 25.08 2.04 10.34
CA ALA A 76 25.11 2.51 8.97
C ALA A 76 23.80 3.25 8.63
N HIS A 77 23.90 4.33 7.90
CA HIS A 77 22.76 5.14 7.46
C HIS A 77 22.98 5.60 6.02
N GLY A 78 21.90 5.97 5.34
CA GLY A 78 21.94 6.45 3.96
C GLY A 78 20.58 6.85 3.45
N VAL A 79 20.56 7.34 2.22
CA VAL A 79 19.33 7.68 1.47
C VAL A 79 19.23 6.74 0.28
N ALA A 80 18.14 5.99 0.20
CA ALA A 80 17.79 5.22 -0.99
C ALA A 80 16.87 6.07 -1.86
N ARG A 81 17.14 6.11 -3.16
CA ARG A 81 16.30 6.76 -4.16
C ARG A 81 15.64 5.70 -5.01
N PRO A 82 14.31 5.73 -5.20
CA PRO A 82 13.62 4.80 -6.07
C PRO A 82 14.17 4.86 -7.50
N ALA A 83 14.36 3.71 -8.12
CA ALA A 83 14.73 3.56 -9.53
C ALA A 83 13.52 3.12 -10.38
N SER A 84 12.54 2.47 -9.77
CA SER A 84 11.30 2.08 -10.42
C SER A 84 10.45 3.29 -10.80
N ALA A 85 9.79 3.21 -11.93
CA ALA A 85 8.70 4.13 -12.25
C ALA A 85 7.50 3.87 -11.32
N GLY A 86 6.88 4.96 -10.84
CA GLY A 86 5.75 4.90 -9.90
C GLY A 86 6.12 5.30 -8.48
N LYS A 87 5.10 5.60 -7.67
CA LYS A 87 5.27 6.10 -6.30
C LYS A 87 4.39 5.38 -5.26
N ASP A 88 3.75 4.28 -5.67
CA ASP A 88 2.85 3.54 -4.79
C ASP A 88 3.61 2.53 -3.90
N SER A 89 2.96 2.11 -2.79
CA SER A 89 3.54 1.17 -1.83
C SER A 89 3.95 -0.17 -2.47
N THR A 90 3.20 -0.65 -3.46
CA THR A 90 3.49 -1.92 -4.14
C THR A 90 4.81 -1.84 -4.87
N THR A 91 4.98 -0.80 -5.71
CA THR A 91 6.22 -0.54 -6.45
C THR A 91 7.42 -0.43 -5.53
N GLY A 92 7.33 0.36 -4.43
CA GLY A 92 8.41 0.53 -3.47
C GLY A 92 8.81 -0.76 -2.76
N HIS A 93 7.84 -1.58 -2.34
CA HIS A 93 8.15 -2.86 -1.68
C HIS A 93 8.75 -3.89 -2.64
N TRP A 94 8.31 -3.91 -3.90
CA TRP A 94 8.90 -4.77 -4.90
C TRP A 94 10.35 -4.40 -5.19
N GLU A 95 10.65 -3.11 -5.29
CA GLU A 95 12.00 -2.62 -5.49
C GLU A 95 12.92 -2.97 -4.30
N ILE A 96 12.45 -2.82 -3.07
CA ILE A 96 13.16 -3.30 -1.86
C ILE A 96 13.49 -4.80 -1.96
N CYS A 97 12.62 -5.58 -2.63
CA CYS A 97 12.80 -7.01 -2.86
C CYS A 97 13.47 -7.36 -4.20
N GLY A 98 14.01 -6.38 -4.92
CA GLY A 98 14.83 -6.60 -6.12
C GLY A 98 14.08 -6.59 -7.46
N VAL A 99 12.80 -6.21 -7.49
CA VAL A 99 12.02 -6.07 -8.73
C VAL A 99 11.87 -4.59 -9.09
N LEU A 100 12.49 -4.18 -10.19
CA LEU A 100 12.39 -2.83 -10.73
C LEU A 100 11.29 -2.77 -11.79
N LEU A 101 10.48 -1.72 -11.75
CA LEU A 101 9.46 -1.43 -12.75
C LEU A 101 9.96 -0.34 -13.71
N GLU A 102 10.06 -0.67 -14.98
CA GLU A 102 10.40 0.30 -16.04
C GLU A 102 9.24 1.27 -16.35
N LYS A 103 8.01 0.81 -16.15
CA LYS A 103 6.78 1.59 -16.36
C LYS A 103 5.93 1.56 -15.10
N ALA A 104 5.44 2.73 -14.70
CA ALA A 104 4.45 2.84 -13.62
C ALA A 104 3.16 2.09 -13.98
N PHE A 105 2.45 1.61 -12.96
CA PHE A 105 1.11 1.10 -13.16
C PHE A 105 0.19 2.19 -13.72
N GLN A 106 -0.72 1.78 -14.60
CA GLN A 106 -1.65 2.70 -15.25
C GLN A 106 -2.61 3.36 -14.23
N THR A 107 -2.82 4.65 -14.35
CA THR A 107 -3.85 5.39 -13.62
C THR A 107 -4.97 5.82 -14.55
N TYR A 108 -6.17 5.98 -14.01
CA TYR A 108 -7.36 6.27 -14.80
C TYR A 108 -8.12 7.50 -14.25
N PRO A 109 -7.51 8.70 -14.27
CA PRO A 109 -8.11 9.89 -13.63
C PRO A 109 -9.46 10.29 -14.24
N GLN A 110 -9.76 9.85 -15.46
CA GLN A 110 -11.01 10.12 -16.16
C GLN A 110 -11.94 8.90 -16.23
N GLY A 111 -11.63 7.84 -15.47
CA GLY A 111 -12.33 6.56 -15.53
C GLY A 111 -11.70 5.59 -16.52
N PHE A 112 -12.15 4.34 -16.44
CA PHE A 112 -11.69 3.24 -17.27
C PHE A 112 -12.28 3.29 -18.68
N PRO A 113 -11.62 2.69 -19.70
CA PRO A 113 -12.20 2.54 -21.03
C PRO A 113 -13.57 1.82 -20.95
N VAL A 114 -14.59 2.37 -21.62
CA VAL A 114 -15.93 1.76 -21.62
C VAL A 114 -15.91 0.30 -22.10
N PRO A 115 -15.17 -0.10 -23.14
CA PRO A 115 -15.09 -1.51 -23.54
C PRO A 115 -14.58 -2.46 -22.43
N LEU A 116 -13.65 -2.01 -21.58
CA LEU A 116 -13.18 -2.77 -20.43
C LEU A 116 -14.31 -3.01 -19.41
N LEU A 117 -15.07 -1.97 -19.11
CA LEU A 117 -16.21 -2.06 -18.19
C LEU A 117 -17.36 -2.88 -18.75
N ASP A 118 -17.63 -2.82 -20.03
CA ASP A 118 -18.65 -3.62 -20.68
C ASP A 118 -18.27 -5.12 -20.69
N GLU A 119 -17.00 -5.44 -20.88
CA GLU A 119 -16.52 -6.81 -20.75
C GLU A 119 -16.58 -7.28 -19.27
N PHE A 120 -16.24 -6.42 -18.31
CA PHE A 120 -16.41 -6.71 -16.89
C PHE A 120 -17.89 -6.96 -16.55
N ALA A 121 -18.81 -6.12 -17.03
CA ALA A 121 -20.23 -6.27 -16.84
C ALA A 121 -20.77 -7.58 -17.43
N LYS A 122 -20.33 -7.93 -18.65
CA LYS A 122 -20.71 -9.16 -19.33
C LYS A 122 -20.22 -10.39 -18.56
N ARG A 123 -18.97 -10.39 -18.09
CA ARG A 123 -18.39 -11.53 -17.38
C ARG A 123 -18.94 -11.71 -15.96
N THR A 124 -19.32 -10.62 -15.30
CA THR A 124 -19.92 -10.65 -13.96
C THR A 124 -21.43 -10.77 -13.94
N GLY A 125 -22.09 -10.59 -15.09
CA GLY A 125 -23.56 -10.62 -15.22
C GLY A 125 -24.28 -9.40 -14.65
N ARG A 126 -23.56 -8.34 -14.24
CA ARG A 126 -24.13 -7.10 -13.71
C ARG A 126 -23.55 -5.89 -14.41
N GLY A 127 -24.38 -4.92 -14.77
CA GLY A 127 -23.94 -3.63 -15.30
C GLY A 127 -23.11 -2.83 -14.28
N TRP A 128 -22.64 -1.67 -14.69
CA TRP A 128 -21.84 -0.78 -13.84
C TRP A 128 -22.45 0.62 -13.72
N LEU A 129 -22.08 1.34 -12.66
CA LEU A 129 -22.36 2.73 -12.34
C LEU A 129 -21.03 3.43 -12.00
N GLY A 130 -21.00 4.75 -12.11
CA GLY A 130 -19.82 5.57 -11.74
C GLY A 130 -18.80 5.71 -12.85
N ASN A 131 -17.70 4.99 -12.79
CA ASN A 131 -16.55 5.11 -13.71
C ASN A 131 -15.87 6.47 -13.67
N LYS A 132 -15.49 6.92 -12.49
CA LYS A 132 -14.78 8.19 -12.28
C LYS A 132 -13.85 8.12 -11.09
N ALA A 133 -12.93 9.09 -11.00
CA ALA A 133 -12.13 9.28 -9.79
C ALA A 133 -13.01 9.87 -8.68
N ALA A 134 -13.04 9.23 -7.52
CA ALA A 134 -13.84 9.66 -6.38
C ALA A 134 -13.32 9.10 -5.06
N SER A 135 -13.66 9.76 -3.94
CA SER A 135 -13.51 9.13 -2.63
C SER A 135 -14.56 8.03 -2.44
N GLY A 136 -14.19 6.98 -1.71
CA GLY A 136 -15.09 5.84 -1.52
C GLY A 136 -16.36 6.18 -0.71
N THR A 137 -16.34 7.18 0.16
CA THR A 137 -17.54 7.68 0.86
C THR A 137 -18.43 8.46 -0.08
N ALA A 138 -17.89 9.44 -0.80
CA ALA A 138 -18.67 10.27 -1.71
C ALA A 138 -19.38 9.44 -2.81
N ILE A 139 -18.68 8.45 -3.40
CA ILE A 139 -19.28 7.65 -4.49
C ILE A 139 -20.39 6.72 -4.01
N ILE A 140 -20.29 6.16 -2.79
CA ILE A 140 -21.37 5.34 -2.23
C ILE A 140 -22.57 6.19 -1.82
N ASP A 141 -22.37 7.40 -1.33
CA ASP A 141 -23.47 8.34 -1.03
C ASP A 141 -24.19 8.75 -2.30
N GLU A 142 -23.47 8.99 -3.39
CA GLU A 142 -24.03 9.38 -4.68
C GLU A 142 -24.81 8.25 -5.37
N LEU A 143 -24.24 7.04 -5.40
CA LEU A 143 -24.72 5.94 -6.25
C LEU A 143 -25.34 4.77 -5.47
N GLY A 144 -25.26 4.77 -4.14
CA GLY A 144 -25.70 3.65 -3.31
C GLY A 144 -27.18 3.31 -3.49
N ALA A 145 -28.06 4.32 -3.56
CA ALA A 145 -29.48 4.10 -3.77
C ALA A 145 -29.79 3.51 -5.16
N GLU A 146 -29.10 3.96 -6.20
CA GLU A 146 -29.24 3.37 -7.54
C GLU A 146 -28.68 1.96 -7.61
N HIS A 147 -27.54 1.72 -6.96
CA HIS A 147 -26.96 0.38 -6.82
C HIS A 147 -27.96 -0.58 -6.15
N GLN A 148 -28.55 -0.21 -5.00
CA GLN A 148 -29.52 -1.05 -4.32
C GLN A 148 -30.76 -1.38 -5.18
N ARG A 149 -31.20 -0.42 -5.98
CA ARG A 149 -32.36 -0.60 -6.88
C ARG A 149 -32.05 -1.48 -8.09
N THR A 150 -30.82 -1.40 -8.64
CA THR A 150 -30.45 -2.01 -9.92
C THR A 150 -29.57 -3.24 -9.80
N GLY A 151 -28.88 -3.41 -8.69
CA GLY A 151 -27.85 -4.43 -8.48
C GLY A 151 -26.57 -4.24 -9.32
N LYS A 152 -26.39 -3.09 -9.99
CA LYS A 152 -25.19 -2.78 -10.78
C LYS A 152 -23.99 -2.49 -9.88
N TRP A 153 -22.80 -2.87 -10.31
CA TRP A 153 -21.56 -2.53 -9.61
C TRP A 153 -21.33 -1.02 -9.56
N ILE A 154 -20.87 -0.48 -8.43
CA ILE A 154 -20.30 0.87 -8.39
C ILE A 154 -18.82 0.73 -8.68
N VAL A 155 -18.36 1.12 -9.89
CA VAL A 155 -16.96 1.09 -10.30
C VAL A 155 -16.40 2.49 -10.24
N TYR A 156 -15.22 2.64 -9.60
CA TYR A 156 -14.54 3.92 -9.48
C TYR A 156 -13.03 3.73 -9.29
N THR A 157 -12.29 4.81 -9.36
CA THR A 157 -10.86 4.86 -9.10
C THR A 157 -10.51 5.97 -8.12
N SER A 158 -9.23 6.19 -7.87
CA SER A 158 -8.67 7.32 -7.11
C SER A 158 -7.43 7.85 -7.83
N ALA A 159 -6.62 8.68 -7.16
CA ALA A 159 -5.34 9.13 -7.69
C ALA A 159 -4.32 7.98 -7.85
N ASP A 160 -4.50 6.89 -7.08
CA ASP A 160 -3.68 5.70 -7.18
C ASP A 160 -4.06 4.82 -8.38
N SER A 161 -3.19 3.86 -8.70
CA SER A 161 -3.44 2.83 -9.72
C SER A 161 -4.35 1.74 -9.16
N VAL A 162 -5.66 2.00 -9.07
CA VAL A 162 -6.64 1.09 -8.46
C VAL A 162 -7.94 1.00 -9.26
N PHE A 163 -8.50 -0.22 -9.34
CA PHE A 163 -9.85 -0.49 -9.80
C PHE A 163 -10.70 -0.87 -8.58
N GLN A 164 -11.68 -0.06 -8.23
CA GLN A 164 -12.48 -0.26 -7.04
C GLN A 164 -13.92 -0.61 -7.40
N VAL A 165 -14.45 -1.64 -6.75
CA VAL A 165 -15.84 -2.09 -6.91
C VAL A 165 -16.54 -1.99 -5.57
N ALA A 166 -17.51 -1.10 -5.44
CA ALA A 166 -18.35 -1.03 -4.25
C ALA A 166 -19.69 -1.72 -4.47
N ALA A 167 -20.17 -2.40 -3.44
CA ALA A 167 -21.46 -3.05 -3.41
C ALA A 167 -22.04 -3.07 -1.99
N HIS A 168 -23.37 -2.87 -1.89
CA HIS A 168 -24.10 -2.97 -0.63
C HIS A 168 -24.32 -4.43 -0.25
N GLU A 169 -23.92 -4.82 0.98
CA GLU A 169 -23.89 -6.23 1.41
C GLU A 169 -25.23 -6.94 1.39
N GLN A 170 -26.34 -6.22 1.54
CA GLN A 170 -27.69 -6.81 1.42
C GLN A 170 -28.19 -6.88 -0.03
N THR A 171 -27.56 -6.17 -0.97
CA THR A 171 -27.93 -6.17 -2.39
C THR A 171 -27.12 -7.20 -3.17
N VAL A 172 -25.83 -7.29 -2.86
CA VAL A 172 -24.89 -8.21 -3.48
C VAL A 172 -24.13 -8.95 -2.38
N PRO A 173 -24.20 -10.30 -2.34
CA PRO A 173 -23.42 -11.08 -1.37
C PRO A 173 -21.92 -10.80 -1.48
N LEU A 174 -21.22 -10.75 -0.34
CA LEU A 174 -19.76 -10.54 -0.29
C LEU A 174 -18.99 -11.50 -1.19
N ARG A 175 -19.41 -12.76 -1.24
CA ARG A 175 -18.80 -13.77 -2.12
C ARG A 175 -18.83 -13.33 -3.58
N GLU A 176 -19.98 -12.85 -4.06
CA GLU A 176 -20.14 -12.41 -5.44
C GLU A 176 -19.28 -11.17 -5.75
N LEU A 177 -19.22 -10.21 -4.80
CA LEU A 177 -18.31 -9.06 -4.91
C LEU A 177 -16.86 -9.48 -5.02
N TYR A 178 -16.42 -10.46 -4.22
CA TYR A 178 -15.04 -10.94 -4.26
C TYR A 178 -14.74 -11.72 -5.55
N GLU A 179 -15.68 -12.52 -6.05
CA GLU A 179 -15.55 -13.22 -7.33
C GLU A 179 -15.45 -12.21 -8.50
N ALA A 180 -16.25 -11.15 -8.48
CA ALA A 180 -16.16 -10.07 -9.46
C ALA A 180 -14.82 -9.34 -9.40
N CYS A 181 -14.31 -9.04 -8.21
CA CYS A 181 -12.98 -8.39 -8.06
C CYS A 181 -11.83 -9.32 -8.49
N ALA A 182 -11.91 -10.62 -8.21
CA ALA A 182 -10.92 -11.59 -8.69
C ALA A 182 -10.90 -11.64 -10.24
N LEU A 183 -12.06 -11.66 -10.85
CA LEU A 183 -12.21 -11.60 -12.30
C LEU A 183 -11.68 -10.28 -12.89
N ALA A 184 -11.96 -9.14 -12.25
CA ALA A 184 -11.38 -7.86 -12.65
C ALA A 184 -9.85 -7.89 -12.56
N ARG A 185 -9.27 -8.56 -11.54
CA ARG A 185 -7.82 -8.72 -11.41
C ARG A 185 -7.21 -9.50 -12.58
N GLU A 186 -7.91 -10.53 -13.07
CA GLU A 186 -7.48 -11.29 -14.26
C GLU A 186 -7.54 -10.47 -15.55
N MET A 187 -8.50 -9.55 -15.65
CA MET A 187 -8.67 -8.68 -16.83
C MET A 187 -7.65 -7.55 -16.89
N LEU A 188 -7.30 -6.97 -15.75
CA LEU A 188 -6.46 -5.77 -15.63
C LEU A 188 -4.97 -6.12 -15.59
N VAL A 189 -4.45 -6.64 -16.69
CA VAL A 189 -3.05 -7.08 -16.89
C VAL A 189 -2.43 -6.40 -18.11
N GLY A 190 -1.10 -6.49 -18.25
CA GLY A 190 -0.39 -5.90 -19.38
C GLY A 190 -0.45 -4.36 -19.36
N GLU A 191 -0.85 -3.76 -20.45
CA GLU A 191 -0.90 -2.29 -20.59
C GLU A 191 -2.03 -1.65 -19.75
N GLU A 192 -3.07 -2.41 -19.42
CA GLU A 192 -4.20 -1.95 -18.59
C GLU A 192 -4.02 -2.30 -17.11
N ALA A 193 -2.87 -2.82 -16.72
CA ALA A 193 -2.61 -3.27 -15.37
C ALA A 193 -2.73 -2.13 -14.35
N VAL A 194 -3.54 -2.37 -13.32
CA VAL A 194 -3.57 -1.56 -12.10
C VAL A 194 -2.87 -2.31 -10.97
N SER A 195 -2.30 -1.58 -10.02
CA SER A 195 -1.60 -2.19 -8.89
C SER A 195 -2.54 -3.04 -8.02
N ARG A 196 -3.79 -2.60 -7.83
CA ARG A 196 -4.78 -3.31 -7.01
C ARG A 196 -6.19 -3.22 -7.60
N VAL A 197 -6.93 -4.31 -7.47
CA VAL A 197 -8.39 -4.32 -7.53
C VAL A 197 -8.91 -4.40 -6.10
N ILE A 198 -9.91 -3.58 -5.74
CA ILE A 198 -10.35 -3.45 -4.36
C ILE A 198 -11.85 -3.67 -4.26
N ALA A 199 -12.25 -4.68 -3.50
CA ALA A 199 -13.63 -4.86 -3.06
C ALA A 199 -13.93 -3.89 -1.92
N ARG A 200 -14.97 -3.08 -2.09
CA ARG A 200 -15.43 -2.05 -1.14
C ARG A 200 -16.88 -2.30 -0.71
N PRO A 201 -17.14 -3.29 0.13
CA PRO A 201 -18.48 -3.51 0.64
C PRO A 201 -18.92 -2.36 1.55
N PHE A 202 -20.22 -2.07 1.51
CA PHE A 202 -20.84 -1.05 2.35
C PHE A 202 -22.23 -1.48 2.82
N GLU A 203 -22.74 -0.80 3.83
CA GLU A 203 -24.07 -1.01 4.42
C GLU A 203 -24.75 0.31 4.69
N GLY A 204 -25.99 0.27 5.20
CA GLY A 204 -26.78 1.44 5.58
C GLY A 204 -27.89 1.76 4.60
N THR A 205 -28.39 2.99 4.63
CA THR A 205 -29.46 3.48 3.78
C THR A 205 -29.08 4.83 3.16
N ALA A 206 -29.83 5.30 2.20
CA ALA A 206 -29.60 6.59 1.56
C ALA A 206 -29.46 7.71 2.59
N GLY A 207 -28.32 8.42 2.54
CA GLY A 207 -27.95 9.47 3.49
C GLY A 207 -27.18 8.99 4.74
N ASP A 208 -27.02 7.66 4.95
CA ASP A 208 -26.22 7.08 6.05
C ASP A 208 -25.50 5.80 5.59
N TYR A 209 -24.89 5.85 4.41
CA TYR A 209 -24.07 4.74 3.93
C TYR A 209 -22.70 4.75 4.59
N ARG A 210 -22.20 3.55 4.96
CA ARG A 210 -20.89 3.39 5.56
C ARG A 210 -20.18 2.15 5.03
N ARG A 211 -18.87 2.26 4.87
CA ARG A 211 -18.02 1.13 4.47
C ARG A 211 -17.94 0.13 5.63
N THR A 212 -17.96 -1.17 5.29
CA THR A 212 -17.78 -2.23 6.27
C THR A 212 -16.29 -2.61 6.40
N ALA A 213 -15.99 -3.44 7.39
CA ALA A 213 -14.64 -3.99 7.59
C ALA A 213 -14.28 -5.10 6.58
N HIS A 214 -15.22 -5.54 5.73
CA HIS A 214 -15.05 -6.63 4.77
C HIS A 214 -14.35 -6.19 3.46
N ARG A 215 -13.56 -5.11 3.50
CA ARG A 215 -12.69 -4.73 2.39
C ARG A 215 -11.73 -5.87 2.07
N LYS A 216 -11.51 -6.11 0.77
CA LYS A 216 -10.51 -7.06 0.30
C LYS A 216 -9.77 -6.49 -0.91
N ASP A 217 -8.45 -6.52 -0.84
CA ASP A 217 -7.57 -6.09 -1.93
C ASP A 217 -7.09 -7.31 -2.72
N PHE A 218 -7.08 -7.17 -4.04
CA PHE A 218 -6.57 -8.15 -5.00
C PHE A 218 -5.40 -7.49 -5.74
N SER A 219 -4.22 -7.64 -5.18
CA SER A 219 -3.00 -7.06 -5.73
C SER A 219 -2.51 -7.84 -6.95
N ILE A 220 -1.79 -7.16 -7.82
CA ILE A 220 -1.04 -7.82 -8.88
C ILE A 220 0.17 -8.53 -8.24
N PRO A 221 0.49 -9.78 -8.63
CA PRO A 221 1.70 -10.42 -8.15
C PRO A 221 2.95 -9.77 -8.75
N PRO A 222 4.11 -9.82 -8.05
CA PRO A 222 5.37 -9.32 -8.59
C PRO A 222 5.69 -9.88 -9.98
N THR A 223 6.13 -8.99 -10.88
CA THR A 223 6.41 -9.33 -12.28
C THR A 223 7.75 -10.05 -12.48
N GLY A 224 8.59 -10.10 -11.44
CA GLY A 224 9.89 -10.76 -11.46
C GLY A 224 10.12 -11.62 -10.22
N THR A 225 11.32 -12.21 -10.13
CA THR A 225 11.77 -12.94 -8.95
C THR A 225 12.14 -11.96 -7.84
N THR A 226 11.53 -12.13 -6.68
CA THR A 226 11.76 -11.30 -5.51
C THR A 226 12.72 -11.96 -4.52
N LEU A 227 13.24 -11.16 -3.56
CA LEU A 227 13.98 -11.68 -2.41
C LEU A 227 13.16 -12.74 -1.64
N LEU A 228 11.83 -12.57 -1.58
CA LEU A 228 10.94 -13.53 -0.91
C LEU A 228 10.92 -14.89 -1.62
N ASP A 229 11.00 -14.90 -2.94
CA ASP A 229 11.08 -16.14 -3.72
C ASP A 229 12.41 -16.86 -3.46
N VAL A 230 13.52 -16.14 -3.52
CA VAL A 230 14.86 -16.70 -3.24
C VAL A 230 14.94 -17.26 -1.83
N MET A 231 14.36 -16.58 -0.86
CA MET A 231 14.28 -17.07 0.52
C MET A 231 13.39 -18.29 0.66
N ALA A 232 12.28 -18.35 -0.10
CA ALA A 232 11.39 -19.52 -0.13
C ALA A 232 12.12 -20.74 -0.63
N ASP A 233 12.80 -20.63 -1.76
CA ASP A 233 13.58 -21.72 -2.38
C ASP A 233 14.73 -22.19 -1.48
N ALA A 234 15.29 -21.29 -0.68
CA ALA A 234 16.34 -21.61 0.31
C ALA A 234 15.78 -22.14 1.65
N GLY A 235 14.47 -22.32 1.79
CA GLY A 235 13.83 -22.80 3.02
C GLY A 235 13.95 -21.83 4.21
N VAL A 236 14.15 -20.53 3.96
CA VAL A 236 14.24 -19.50 5.00
C VAL A 236 12.82 -19.14 5.49
N THR A 237 12.61 -19.17 6.80
CA THR A 237 11.35 -18.70 7.41
C THR A 237 11.15 -17.22 7.15
N ARG A 238 9.96 -16.83 6.68
CA ARG A 238 9.57 -15.43 6.39
C ARG A 238 8.30 -15.10 7.17
N ILE A 239 8.34 -13.99 7.91
CA ILE A 239 7.22 -13.47 8.70
C ILE A 239 6.89 -12.09 8.16
N GLY A 240 5.65 -11.90 7.71
CA GLY A 240 5.10 -10.60 7.35
C GLY A 240 4.35 -9.98 8.56
N ILE A 241 4.47 -8.67 8.73
CA ILE A 241 3.71 -7.89 9.71
C ILE A 241 3.16 -6.64 9.02
N GLY A 242 1.88 -6.36 9.21
CA GLY A 242 1.16 -5.32 8.47
C GLY A 242 0.64 -5.84 7.13
N LYS A 243 0.58 -5.02 6.09
CA LYS A 243 0.00 -5.35 4.76
C LYS A 243 0.99 -5.96 3.76
N VAL A 244 2.09 -6.57 4.22
CA VAL A 244 3.15 -7.03 3.31
C VAL A 244 2.65 -8.10 2.34
N ASP A 245 1.86 -9.07 2.79
CA ASP A 245 1.29 -10.11 1.92
C ASP A 245 0.36 -9.53 0.84
N ASP A 246 -0.43 -8.50 1.17
CA ASP A 246 -1.25 -7.79 0.18
C ASP A 246 -0.39 -7.18 -0.94
N LEU A 247 0.76 -6.60 -0.58
CA LEU A 247 1.67 -5.96 -1.54
C LEU A 247 2.36 -6.96 -2.49
N PHE A 248 2.48 -8.23 -2.06
CA PHE A 248 3.06 -9.32 -2.85
C PHE A 248 2.02 -10.33 -3.36
N ALA A 249 0.72 -10.02 -3.25
CA ALA A 249 -0.37 -10.92 -3.60
C ALA A 249 -0.26 -12.31 -2.92
N GLY A 250 0.24 -12.34 -1.69
CA GLY A 250 0.48 -13.56 -0.91
C GLY A 250 1.66 -14.41 -1.40
N ARG A 251 2.40 -13.97 -2.42
CA ARG A 251 3.50 -14.75 -3.00
C ARG A 251 4.65 -14.88 -2.02
N ASN A 252 4.82 -16.10 -1.52
CA ASN A 252 5.90 -16.51 -0.63
C ASN A 252 6.01 -15.76 0.71
N ILE A 253 4.97 -15.06 1.13
CA ILE A 253 4.85 -14.43 2.45
C ILE A 253 3.39 -14.41 2.89
N SER A 254 3.18 -14.61 4.19
CA SER A 254 1.91 -14.34 4.88
C SER A 254 2.16 -13.31 5.97
N SER A 255 1.18 -12.49 6.27
CA SER A 255 1.31 -11.41 7.24
C SER A 255 0.31 -11.55 8.39
N GLU A 256 0.74 -11.15 9.57
CA GLU A 256 -0.16 -10.77 10.63
C GLU A 256 -0.56 -9.31 10.41
N HIS A 257 -1.79 -9.07 9.95
CA HIS A 257 -2.31 -7.72 9.77
C HIS A 257 -2.49 -7.03 11.12
N THR A 258 -2.12 -5.76 11.18
CA THR A 258 -2.13 -4.97 12.41
C THR A 258 -3.03 -3.75 12.25
N PRO A 259 -3.99 -3.52 13.17
CA PRO A 259 -4.87 -2.35 13.08
C PRO A 259 -4.16 -1.03 13.42
N THR A 260 -3.08 -1.08 14.21
CA THR A 260 -2.33 0.11 14.67
C THR A 260 -0.83 -0.12 14.62
N ASN A 261 -0.06 0.97 14.60
CA ASN A 261 1.40 0.92 14.72
C ASN A 261 1.84 0.31 16.07
N ALA A 262 1.09 0.57 17.14
CA ALA A 262 1.37 -0.02 18.46
C ALA A 262 1.25 -1.56 18.43
N ASP A 263 0.27 -2.11 17.69
CA ASP A 263 0.17 -3.54 17.46
C ASP A 263 1.33 -4.07 16.65
N ALA A 264 1.72 -3.35 15.58
CA ALA A 264 2.87 -3.71 14.75
C ALA A 264 4.14 -3.80 15.60
N TYR A 265 4.42 -2.82 16.45
CA TYR A 265 5.61 -2.82 17.30
C TYR A 265 5.67 -4.01 18.25
N ARG A 266 4.56 -4.36 18.93
CA ARG A 266 4.50 -5.55 19.79
C ARG A 266 4.78 -6.84 19.02
N ARG A 267 4.27 -6.96 17.79
CA ARG A 267 4.50 -8.13 16.96
C ARG A 267 5.93 -8.21 16.43
N ILE A 268 6.54 -7.06 16.11
CA ILE A 268 7.96 -6.98 15.72
C ILE A 268 8.84 -7.48 16.88
N GLU A 269 8.64 -6.96 18.09
CA GLU A 269 9.38 -7.40 19.27
C GLU A 269 9.25 -8.90 19.47
N ARG A 270 8.02 -9.42 19.50
CA ARG A 270 7.78 -10.86 19.63
C ARG A 270 8.45 -11.67 18.53
N ALA A 271 8.33 -11.26 17.27
CA ALA A 271 8.94 -11.98 16.16
C ALA A 271 10.47 -12.01 16.27
N LEU A 272 11.10 -10.89 16.67
CA LEU A 272 12.54 -10.81 16.88
C LEU A 272 13.01 -11.57 18.11
N GLU A 273 12.20 -11.77 19.12
CA GLU A 273 12.51 -12.58 20.30
C GLU A 273 12.42 -14.09 20.01
N THR A 274 11.40 -14.51 19.27
CA THR A 274 11.07 -15.93 19.08
C THR A 274 11.68 -16.57 17.83
N LEU A 275 11.97 -15.77 16.79
CA LEU A 275 12.55 -16.29 15.55
C LEU A 275 14.05 -16.56 15.74
N GLU A 276 14.46 -17.82 15.75
CA GLU A 276 15.87 -18.17 15.85
C GLU A 276 16.64 -17.87 14.56
N ARG A 277 16.03 -18.17 13.41
CA ARG A 277 16.59 -17.96 12.08
C ARG A 277 15.48 -17.60 11.09
N GLY A 278 15.65 -16.52 10.33
CA GLY A 278 14.70 -16.14 9.30
C GLY A 278 14.68 -14.66 9.00
N PHE A 279 13.61 -14.25 8.35
CA PHE A 279 13.40 -12.89 7.86
C PHE A 279 12.05 -12.36 8.33
N VAL A 280 12.05 -11.13 8.84
CA VAL A 280 10.83 -10.40 9.23
C VAL A 280 10.69 -9.20 8.31
N PHE A 281 9.57 -9.13 7.59
CA PHE A 281 9.26 -8.00 6.73
C PHE A 281 8.03 -7.26 7.26
N VAL A 282 8.20 -6.00 7.57
CA VAL A 282 7.21 -5.19 8.28
C VAL A 282 6.80 -3.98 7.46
N ASN A 283 5.49 -3.75 7.39
CA ASN A 283 4.92 -2.50 6.91
C ASN A 283 4.13 -1.84 8.04
N VAL A 284 4.64 -0.71 8.57
CA VAL A 284 4.00 0.08 9.65
C VAL A 284 3.11 1.12 8.98
N ILE A 285 1.79 0.96 9.07
CA ILE A 285 0.80 1.52 8.14
C ILE A 285 0.24 2.91 8.50
N GLU A 286 0.23 3.33 9.78
CA GLU A 286 -0.52 4.54 10.18
C GLU A 286 0.07 5.84 9.66
N PHE A 287 1.37 5.90 9.36
CA PHE A 287 1.98 7.10 8.78
C PHE A 287 1.41 7.43 7.40
N ASP A 288 1.08 6.42 6.60
CA ASP A 288 0.41 6.56 5.31
C ASP A 288 -1.05 7.04 5.48
N HIS A 289 -1.76 6.52 6.47
CA HIS A 289 -3.16 6.87 6.72
C HIS A 289 -3.35 8.25 7.35
N MET A 290 -2.43 8.67 8.21
CA MET A 290 -2.51 9.95 8.95
C MET A 290 -1.95 11.12 8.15
N GLY A 291 -1.13 10.86 7.14
CA GLY A 291 -0.50 11.87 6.30
C GLY A 291 -1.30 12.26 5.05
N ALA A 292 -2.34 11.53 4.70
CA ALA A 292 -3.19 11.87 3.56
C ALA A 292 -4.14 13.02 3.92
N PRO A 293 -4.26 14.06 3.09
CA PRO A 293 -5.32 15.05 3.28
C PRO A 293 -6.69 14.36 3.23
N GLN A 294 -7.47 14.60 4.26
CA GLN A 294 -8.86 14.10 4.34
C GLN A 294 -9.77 14.92 3.43
#